data_c5eaa1e0a6a5220c0630c64519dd9268
#
_entry.id   c5eaa1e0a6a5220c0630c64519dd9268
#
_cell.length_a   1.000
_cell.length_b   1.000
_cell.length_c   1.000
_cell.angle_alpha   90.00
_cell.angle_beta   90.00
_cell.angle_gamma   90.00
#
_symmetry.space_group_name_H-M   'P 1'
#
loop_
_entity.id
_entity.type
_entity.pdbx_description
1 polymer ?
#
loop_
_entity_poly.entity_id
_entity_poly.type
_entity_poly.pdbx_seq_one_letter_code
_entity_poly.pdbx_strand_id
1 'polypeptide(L)'
;FCGVFGIKPSHGLISRGGALTLSRTLDHVGAFARSVDDLALVLDVLVGQDSADADSRPYASPKFRVSAAEPPPIPPSFALVRTPMWEKADADARDALEDLAKELGAREVDLPDTYRDAWSGLRAIMAVEMAHNLGDFVDNGGEASKTFRELIEEGRKVTATEYLAAIRDARRYADGMASIFEQLADAVITLSARGVAPLGIEATGDPVFCTLWTLTGFPSLNVPLLANADGLPIGVQLVGAPGRDERLLRTARALVEQLAEAE
;
A
#
# COMPACT_ATOMS: atom_id res chain seq x y z
N PHE A 1 9.43 8.84 2.10
CA PHE A 1 10.69 9.24 2.73
C PHE A 1 11.77 9.62 1.71
N CYS A 2 11.91 8.92 0.59
CA CYS A 2 13.07 9.06 -0.31
C CYS A 2 12.82 9.97 -1.51
N GLY A 3 11.68 10.64 -1.60
CA GLY A 3 11.35 11.50 -2.74
C GLY A 3 11.24 10.74 -4.08
N VAL A 4 10.82 9.47 -4.06
CA VAL A 4 10.68 8.63 -5.24
C VAL A 4 9.26 8.09 -5.39
N PHE A 5 8.88 7.75 -6.61
CA PHE A 5 7.66 7.00 -6.86
C PHE A 5 7.83 5.54 -6.43
N GLY A 6 6.75 4.95 -5.91
CA GLY A 6 6.76 3.55 -5.51
C GLY A 6 5.39 2.94 -5.69
N ILE A 7 5.31 1.73 -6.23
CA ILE A 7 4.05 1.02 -6.37
C ILE A 7 4.09 -0.31 -5.65
N LYS A 8 3.04 -0.57 -4.87
CA LYS A 8 2.62 -1.88 -4.41
C LYS A 8 1.37 -2.24 -5.22
N PRO A 9 1.47 -3.12 -6.20
CA PRO A 9 0.33 -3.47 -7.04
C PRO A 9 -0.72 -4.28 -6.29
N SER A 10 -1.81 -4.58 -6.94
CA SER A 10 -2.84 -5.51 -6.45
C SER A 10 -2.20 -6.85 -6.05
N HIS A 11 -2.69 -7.45 -4.96
CA HIS A 11 -2.17 -8.73 -4.47
C HIS A 11 -2.22 -9.81 -5.56
N GLY A 12 -1.09 -10.51 -5.75
CA GLY A 12 -0.96 -11.58 -6.76
C GLY A 12 -0.78 -11.08 -8.21
N LEU A 13 -0.60 -9.77 -8.44
CA LEU A 13 -0.35 -9.24 -9.79
C LEU A 13 1.08 -9.49 -10.24
N ILE A 14 2.07 -9.30 -9.37
CA ILE A 14 3.46 -9.72 -9.57
C ILE A 14 3.69 -10.99 -8.79
N SER A 15 4.31 -11.99 -9.42
CA SER A 15 4.69 -13.25 -8.77
C SER A 15 5.66 -13.01 -7.62
N ARG A 16 5.50 -13.80 -6.56
CA ARG A 16 6.43 -13.91 -5.43
C ARG A 16 7.29 -15.17 -5.53
N GLY A 17 7.21 -15.89 -6.67
CA GLY A 17 8.02 -17.08 -6.93
C GLY A 17 9.51 -16.77 -6.78
N GLY A 18 10.23 -17.58 -5.99
CA GLY A 18 11.64 -17.36 -5.67
C GLY A 18 11.93 -16.33 -4.55
N ALA A 19 10.93 -15.62 -4.04
CA ALA A 19 11.07 -14.76 -2.86
C ALA A 19 10.90 -15.58 -1.57
N LEU A 20 11.60 -15.18 -0.49
CA LEU A 20 11.36 -15.74 0.83
C LEU A 20 9.96 -15.35 1.32
N THR A 21 9.10 -16.32 1.51
CA THR A 21 7.74 -16.09 1.97
C THR A 21 7.73 -15.81 3.47
N LEU A 22 7.30 -14.61 3.85
CA LEU A 22 6.98 -14.24 5.23
C LEU A 22 5.52 -14.54 5.53
N SER A 23 4.64 -13.98 4.70
CA SER A 23 3.19 -14.13 4.84
C SER A 23 2.56 -14.27 3.46
N ARG A 24 1.99 -15.43 3.14
CA ARG A 24 1.33 -15.65 1.85
C ARG A 24 0.18 -14.65 1.62
N THR A 25 -0.54 -14.31 2.67
CA THR A 25 -1.70 -13.41 2.60
C THR A 25 -1.29 -11.95 2.38
N LEU A 26 -0.13 -11.54 2.91
CA LEU A 26 0.25 -10.12 2.99
C LEU A 26 1.43 -9.74 2.09
N ASP A 27 2.27 -10.69 1.68
CA ASP A 27 3.45 -10.40 0.88
C ASP A 27 3.08 -9.84 -0.49
N HIS A 28 3.75 -8.76 -0.87
CA HIS A 28 3.64 -8.13 -2.19
C HIS A 28 5.04 -7.86 -2.74
N VAL A 29 5.18 -8.02 -4.04
CA VAL A 29 6.32 -7.48 -4.79
C VAL A 29 5.90 -6.16 -5.41
N GLY A 30 6.73 -5.14 -5.29
CA GLY A 30 6.50 -3.82 -5.83
C GLY A 30 7.76 -3.25 -6.47
N ALA A 31 7.70 -2.00 -6.92
CA ALA A 31 8.81 -1.32 -7.57
C ALA A 31 8.93 0.13 -7.09
N PHE A 32 10.16 0.65 -7.13
CA PHE A 32 10.45 2.07 -6.96
C PHE A 32 11.07 2.61 -8.25
N ALA A 33 10.74 3.86 -8.59
CA ALA A 33 11.22 4.52 -9.80
C ALA A 33 11.26 6.04 -9.62
N ARG A 34 11.77 6.75 -10.64
CA ARG A 34 11.83 8.21 -10.64
C ARG A 34 10.62 8.88 -11.30
N SER A 35 9.80 8.09 -11.97
CA SER A 35 8.59 8.57 -12.64
C SER A 35 7.49 7.51 -12.67
N VAL A 36 6.26 7.92 -12.96
CA VAL A 36 5.14 6.99 -13.19
C VAL A 36 5.39 6.16 -14.45
N ASP A 37 6.01 6.74 -15.49
CA ASP A 37 6.33 6.04 -16.73
C ASP A 37 7.34 4.90 -16.50
N ASP A 38 8.35 5.12 -15.65
CA ASP A 38 9.32 4.09 -15.28
C ASP A 38 8.64 2.97 -14.47
N LEU A 39 7.72 3.31 -13.55
CA LEU A 39 6.92 2.30 -12.84
C LEU A 39 6.10 1.45 -13.81
N ALA A 40 5.44 2.10 -14.78
CA ALA A 40 4.64 1.41 -15.79
C ALA A 40 5.50 0.48 -16.67
N LEU A 41 6.73 0.91 -17.02
CA LEU A 41 7.70 0.10 -17.76
C LEU A 41 8.11 -1.15 -16.97
N VAL A 42 8.38 -0.98 -15.66
CA VAL A 42 8.77 -2.11 -14.78
C VAL A 42 7.60 -3.08 -14.64
N LEU A 43 6.37 -2.59 -14.49
CA LEU A 43 5.19 -3.46 -14.41
C LEU A 43 4.92 -4.24 -15.70
N ASP A 44 5.15 -3.64 -16.88
CA ASP A 44 5.03 -4.37 -18.17
C ASP A 44 5.95 -5.59 -18.25
N VAL A 45 7.05 -5.58 -17.48
CA VAL A 45 8.03 -6.69 -17.45
C VAL A 45 7.72 -7.68 -16.32
N LEU A 46 7.32 -7.19 -15.15
CA LEU A 46 7.17 -8.01 -13.95
C LEU A 46 5.80 -8.70 -13.83
N VAL A 47 4.76 -8.13 -14.46
CA VAL A 47 3.41 -8.69 -14.35
C VAL A 47 3.24 -9.87 -15.28
N GLY A 48 2.79 -10.97 -14.73
CA GLY A 48 2.53 -12.19 -15.48
C GLY A 48 2.15 -13.35 -14.57
N GLN A 49 1.51 -14.35 -15.15
CA GLN A 49 1.17 -15.57 -14.43
C GLN A 49 2.42 -16.44 -14.22
N ASP A 50 2.63 -16.86 -12.98
CA ASP A 50 3.70 -17.77 -12.59
C ASP A 50 3.12 -18.97 -11.82
N SER A 51 3.37 -20.18 -12.30
CA SER A 51 2.92 -21.41 -11.64
C SER A 51 3.63 -21.68 -10.30
N ALA A 52 4.75 -21.02 -10.03
CA ALA A 52 5.47 -21.13 -8.77
C ALA A 52 4.79 -20.32 -7.64
N ASP A 53 3.93 -19.37 -7.97
CA ASP A 53 3.13 -18.62 -7.01
C ASP A 53 1.64 -18.95 -7.17
N ALA A 54 1.06 -19.66 -6.19
CA ALA A 54 -0.34 -20.08 -6.23
C ALA A 54 -1.35 -18.91 -6.19
N ASP A 55 -0.92 -17.71 -5.80
CA ASP A 55 -1.75 -16.51 -5.80
C ASP A 55 -1.53 -15.65 -7.05
N SER A 56 -0.56 -16.02 -7.90
CA SER A 56 -0.33 -15.36 -9.18
C SER A 56 -1.56 -15.46 -10.08
N ARG A 57 -1.99 -14.32 -10.59
CA ARG A 57 -3.22 -14.21 -11.39
C ARG A 57 -2.89 -14.19 -12.89
N PRO A 58 -3.69 -14.85 -13.73
CA PRO A 58 -3.58 -14.67 -15.17
C PRO A 58 -3.96 -13.23 -15.53
N TYR A 59 -3.05 -12.55 -16.18
CA TYR A 59 -3.28 -11.20 -16.69
C TYR A 59 -3.10 -11.23 -18.23
N ALA A 60 -4.14 -10.84 -18.93
CA ALA A 60 -4.14 -10.86 -20.39
C ALA A 60 -3.39 -9.64 -20.95
N SER A 61 -2.12 -9.81 -21.30
CA SER A 61 -1.29 -8.79 -21.96
C SER A 61 -1.24 -7.45 -21.25
N PRO A 62 -0.40 -7.30 -20.22
CA PRO A 62 -0.23 -6.04 -19.53
C PRO A 62 0.22 -4.94 -20.49
N LYS A 63 -0.41 -3.77 -20.37
CA LYS A 63 -0.10 -2.60 -21.19
C LYS A 63 0.01 -1.36 -20.31
N PHE A 64 0.73 -1.49 -19.20
CA PHE A 64 0.83 -0.42 -18.19
C PHE A 64 1.39 0.86 -18.77
N ARG A 65 2.44 0.79 -19.60
CA ARG A 65 2.99 1.98 -20.29
C ARG A 65 1.98 2.65 -21.21
N VAL A 66 1.27 1.86 -22.02
CA VAL A 66 0.27 2.40 -22.94
C VAL A 66 -0.85 3.05 -22.15
N SER A 67 -1.40 2.33 -21.17
CA SER A 67 -2.49 2.84 -20.34
C SER A 67 -2.11 4.05 -19.49
N ALA A 68 -0.89 4.09 -18.96
CA ALA A 68 -0.40 5.24 -18.21
C ALA A 68 -0.18 6.47 -19.08
N ALA A 69 0.20 6.28 -20.36
CA ALA A 69 0.42 7.37 -21.30
C ALA A 69 -0.87 7.98 -21.87
N GLU A 70 -2.00 7.26 -21.78
CA GLU A 70 -3.28 7.76 -22.25
C GLU A 70 -3.86 8.78 -21.25
N PRO A 71 -4.29 9.96 -21.69
CA PRO A 71 -4.99 10.89 -20.80
C PRO A 71 -6.29 10.25 -20.31
N PRO A 72 -6.70 10.49 -19.07
CA PRO A 72 -7.98 10.01 -18.59
C PRO A 72 -9.11 10.68 -19.39
N PRO A 73 -10.16 9.94 -19.77
CA PRO A 73 -11.26 10.48 -20.58
C PRO A 73 -12.07 11.56 -19.84
N ILE A 74 -12.00 11.57 -18.54
CA ILE A 74 -12.61 12.56 -17.63
C ILE A 74 -11.56 12.85 -16.57
N PRO A 75 -11.41 14.10 -16.09
CA PRO A 75 -10.52 14.43 -14.99
C PRO A 75 -10.78 13.50 -13.79
N PRO A 76 -9.74 12.89 -13.21
CA PRO A 76 -9.93 11.92 -12.13
C PRO A 76 -10.48 12.62 -10.88
N SER A 77 -11.37 11.94 -10.19
CA SER A 77 -11.91 12.35 -8.91
C SER A 77 -11.18 11.67 -7.76
N PHE A 78 -10.98 12.40 -6.65
CA PHE A 78 -10.24 11.92 -5.50
C PHE A 78 -11.10 11.89 -4.25
N ALA A 79 -10.77 10.96 -3.32
CA ALA A 79 -11.28 10.94 -1.96
C ALA A 79 -10.12 11.00 -0.98
N LEU A 80 -10.12 12.00 -0.08
CA LEU A 80 -9.24 12.01 1.08
C LEU A 80 -9.78 11.04 2.12
N VAL A 81 -9.06 9.95 2.36
CA VAL A 81 -9.46 8.96 3.36
C VAL A 81 -8.63 9.13 4.63
N ARG A 82 -9.31 9.49 5.72
CA ARG A 82 -8.74 9.46 7.06
C ARG A 82 -9.03 8.10 7.71
N THR A 83 -7.95 7.36 7.96
CA THR A 83 -8.05 6.10 8.69
C THR A 83 -8.16 6.35 10.20
N PRO A 84 -8.60 5.37 11.03
CA PRO A 84 -8.57 5.51 12.48
C PRO A 84 -7.18 5.76 13.09
N MET A 85 -6.13 5.71 12.28
CA MET A 85 -4.75 6.02 12.68
C MET A 85 -4.30 7.43 12.26
N TRP A 86 -5.21 8.25 11.75
CA TRP A 86 -4.91 9.60 11.24
C TRP A 86 -4.11 10.45 12.23
N GLU A 87 -4.46 10.39 13.51
CA GLU A 87 -3.78 11.14 14.56
C GLU A 87 -2.33 10.69 14.85
N LYS A 88 -1.87 9.58 14.26
CA LYS A 88 -0.46 9.18 14.33
C LYS A 88 0.43 9.93 13.33
N ALA A 89 -0.14 10.65 12.39
CA ALA A 89 0.62 11.47 11.47
C ALA A 89 1.14 12.75 12.15
N ASP A 90 2.27 13.23 11.66
CA ASP A 90 2.81 14.51 12.05
C ASP A 90 1.88 15.64 11.55
N ALA A 91 1.78 16.72 12.30
CA ALA A 91 0.80 17.79 12.01
C ALA A 91 1.02 18.42 10.64
N ASP A 92 2.28 18.74 10.30
CA ASP A 92 2.66 19.33 9.03
C ASP A 92 2.33 18.41 7.82
N ALA A 93 2.45 17.09 7.99
CA ALA A 93 2.08 16.14 6.95
C ALA A 93 0.55 16.05 6.75
N ARG A 94 -0.22 16.15 7.85
CA ARG A 94 -1.69 16.20 7.77
C ARG A 94 -2.16 17.46 7.08
N ASP A 95 -1.64 18.61 7.54
CA ASP A 95 -2.03 19.93 7.02
C ASP A 95 -1.72 20.03 5.52
N ALA A 96 -0.51 19.61 5.10
CA ALA A 96 -0.10 19.62 3.70
C ALA A 96 -0.98 18.70 2.82
N LEU A 97 -1.34 17.52 3.31
CA LEU A 97 -2.23 16.62 2.55
C LEU A 97 -3.67 17.14 2.50
N GLU A 98 -4.17 17.76 3.58
CA GLU A 98 -5.50 18.34 3.59
C GLU A 98 -5.59 19.56 2.65
N ASP A 99 -4.54 20.37 2.57
CA ASP A 99 -4.49 21.48 1.62
C ASP A 99 -4.45 20.98 0.16
N LEU A 100 -3.64 19.96 -0.14
CA LEU A 100 -3.67 19.31 -1.45
C LEU A 100 -5.06 18.72 -1.76
N ALA A 101 -5.70 18.09 -0.80
CA ALA A 101 -7.06 17.54 -0.98
C ALA A 101 -8.09 18.62 -1.32
N LYS A 102 -8.01 19.78 -0.70
CA LYS A 102 -8.86 20.95 -0.99
C LYS A 102 -8.61 21.48 -2.41
N GLU A 103 -7.33 21.61 -2.80
CA GLU A 103 -6.94 22.02 -4.15
C GLU A 103 -7.50 21.10 -5.22
N LEU A 104 -7.45 19.78 -4.99
CA LEU A 104 -7.98 18.76 -5.89
C LEU A 104 -9.51 18.61 -5.83
N GLY A 105 -10.20 19.32 -4.93
CA GLY A 105 -11.63 19.15 -4.70
C GLY A 105 -11.99 17.72 -4.22
N ALA A 106 -11.09 17.07 -3.49
CA ALA A 106 -11.27 15.70 -3.04
C ALA A 106 -12.43 15.61 -2.04
N ARG A 107 -13.20 14.51 -2.14
CA ARG A 107 -14.26 14.21 -1.15
C ARG A 107 -13.63 13.68 0.14
N GLU A 108 -14.06 14.19 1.27
CA GLU A 108 -13.57 13.73 2.57
C GLU A 108 -14.33 12.48 3.02
N VAL A 109 -13.59 11.47 3.47
CA VAL A 109 -14.13 10.20 3.97
C VAL A 109 -13.39 9.82 5.24
N ASP A 110 -14.12 9.81 6.36
CA ASP A 110 -13.62 9.28 7.61
C ASP A 110 -14.03 7.80 7.75
N LEU A 111 -13.04 6.92 7.86
CA LEU A 111 -13.34 5.51 8.05
C LEU A 111 -13.87 5.27 9.47
N PRO A 112 -14.94 4.46 9.61
CA PRO A 112 -15.47 4.08 10.91
C PRO A 112 -14.44 3.44 11.84
N ASP A 113 -14.60 3.62 13.15
CA ASP A 113 -13.72 3.03 14.17
C ASP A 113 -13.61 1.49 14.08
N THR A 114 -14.58 0.82 13.45
CA THR A 114 -14.52 -0.62 13.19
C THR A 114 -13.30 -1.02 12.34
N TYR A 115 -12.71 -0.09 11.57
CA TYR A 115 -11.47 -0.32 10.84
C TYR A 115 -10.23 -0.29 11.74
N ARG A 116 -10.33 0.15 13.00
CA ARG A 116 -9.20 0.19 13.95
C ARG A 116 -8.57 -1.18 14.15
N ASP A 117 -9.38 -2.23 14.14
CA ASP A 117 -8.92 -3.60 14.33
C ASP A 117 -8.12 -4.16 13.14
N ALA A 118 -8.09 -3.46 12.00
CA ALA A 118 -7.30 -3.85 10.83
C ALA A 118 -5.80 -3.97 11.16
N TRP A 119 -5.27 -3.12 12.06
CA TRP A 119 -3.85 -3.13 12.44
C TRP A 119 -3.48 -4.34 13.27
N SER A 120 -4.30 -4.68 14.28
CA SER A 120 -4.12 -5.91 15.07
C SER A 120 -4.38 -7.15 14.23
N GLY A 121 -5.37 -7.12 13.33
CA GLY A 121 -5.67 -8.19 12.39
C GLY A 121 -4.52 -8.50 11.44
N LEU A 122 -3.92 -7.47 10.80
CA LEU A 122 -2.72 -7.65 9.97
C LEU A 122 -1.58 -8.27 10.77
N ARG A 123 -1.32 -7.76 11.99
CA ARG A 123 -0.26 -8.28 12.85
C ARG A 123 -0.47 -9.74 13.21
N ALA A 124 -1.70 -10.13 13.55
CA ALA A 124 -2.03 -11.53 13.84
C ALA A 124 -1.81 -12.44 12.61
N ILE A 125 -2.28 -12.04 11.43
CA ILE A 125 -2.05 -12.79 10.18
C ILE A 125 -0.56 -12.94 9.92
N MET A 126 0.19 -11.84 9.94
CA MET A 126 1.63 -11.83 9.68
C MET A 126 2.38 -12.73 10.66
N ALA A 127 2.10 -12.61 11.96
CA ALA A 127 2.77 -13.38 13.00
C ALA A 127 2.53 -14.89 12.84
N VAL A 128 1.28 -15.30 12.60
CA VAL A 128 0.92 -16.71 12.40
C VAL A 128 1.60 -17.29 11.16
N GLU A 129 1.53 -16.56 10.04
CA GLU A 129 2.10 -17.04 8.77
C GLU A 129 3.64 -17.05 8.81
N MET A 130 4.27 -16.09 9.48
CA MET A 130 5.73 -16.12 9.73
C MET A 130 6.12 -17.29 10.64
N ALA A 131 5.35 -17.57 11.69
CA ALA A 131 5.61 -18.71 12.55
C ALA A 131 5.48 -20.05 11.79
N HIS A 132 4.51 -20.13 10.88
CA HIS A 132 4.34 -21.29 10.01
C HIS A 132 5.49 -21.44 8.99
N ASN A 133 5.87 -20.36 8.32
CA ASN A 133 6.83 -20.43 7.22
C ASN A 133 8.29 -20.49 7.68
N LEU A 134 8.62 -19.84 8.81
CA LEU A 134 10.00 -19.58 9.23
C LEU A 134 10.28 -20.04 10.67
N GLY A 135 9.30 -20.61 11.37
CA GLY A 135 9.46 -21.12 12.72
C GLY A 135 10.55 -22.19 12.81
N ASP A 136 10.52 -23.16 11.90
CA ASP A 136 11.52 -24.23 11.86
C ASP A 136 12.96 -23.71 11.60
N PHE A 137 13.11 -22.67 10.77
CA PHE A 137 14.41 -22.04 10.57
C PHE A 137 15.00 -21.49 11.88
N VAL A 138 14.16 -20.81 12.66
CA VAL A 138 14.57 -20.26 13.97
C VAL A 138 14.84 -21.36 15.00
N ASP A 139 14.01 -22.39 15.05
CA ASP A 139 14.15 -23.52 15.97
C ASP A 139 15.41 -24.35 15.72
N ASN A 140 15.81 -24.45 14.45
CA ASN A 140 17.04 -25.14 14.04
C ASN A 140 18.29 -24.24 14.14
N GLY A 141 18.23 -23.11 14.86
CA GLY A 141 19.38 -22.26 15.15
C GLY A 141 19.69 -21.22 14.06
N GLY A 142 18.79 -20.96 13.14
CA GLY A 142 18.92 -19.90 12.13
C GLY A 142 19.15 -18.53 12.78
N GLU A 143 20.04 -17.72 12.21
CA GLU A 143 20.29 -16.36 12.70
C GLU A 143 19.09 -15.46 12.37
N ALA A 144 18.50 -14.87 13.40
CA ALA A 144 17.38 -13.96 13.28
C ALA A 144 17.46 -12.87 14.36
N SER A 145 16.97 -11.67 14.02
CA SER A 145 16.91 -10.57 14.99
C SER A 145 15.97 -10.92 16.16
N LYS A 146 16.15 -10.21 17.28
CA LYS A 146 15.27 -10.36 18.44
C LYS A 146 13.81 -10.12 18.07
N THR A 147 13.53 -9.02 17.36
CA THR A 147 12.17 -8.66 16.92
C THR A 147 11.53 -9.73 16.04
N PHE A 148 12.32 -10.35 15.16
CA PHE A 148 11.84 -11.43 14.29
C PHE A 148 11.43 -12.66 15.10
N ARG A 149 12.26 -13.07 16.09
CA ARG A 149 11.95 -14.17 16.99
C ARG A 149 10.70 -13.91 17.84
N GLU A 150 10.59 -12.68 18.37
CA GLU A 150 9.42 -12.26 19.16
C GLU A 150 8.12 -12.35 18.33
N LEU A 151 8.15 -11.99 17.05
CA LEU A 151 6.99 -12.06 16.16
C LEU A 151 6.59 -13.52 15.87
N ILE A 152 7.56 -14.42 15.70
CA ILE A 152 7.29 -15.86 15.56
C ILE A 152 6.63 -16.42 16.86
N GLU A 153 7.17 -16.06 18.02
CA GLU A 153 6.58 -16.48 19.30
C GLU A 153 5.18 -15.90 19.54
N GLU A 154 4.93 -14.69 19.06
CA GLU A 154 3.59 -14.10 19.05
C GLU A 154 2.63 -14.93 18.17
N GLY A 155 3.06 -15.26 16.95
CA GLY A 155 2.26 -16.05 16.01
C GLY A 155 1.88 -17.44 16.54
N ARG A 156 2.77 -18.09 17.29
CA ARG A 156 2.51 -19.38 17.94
C ARG A 156 1.44 -19.33 19.02
N LYS A 157 1.16 -18.14 19.56
CA LYS A 157 0.14 -17.95 20.61
C LYS A 157 -1.22 -17.58 20.05
N VAL A 158 -1.29 -17.09 18.81
CA VAL A 158 -2.56 -16.76 18.15
C VAL A 158 -3.32 -18.06 17.86
N THR A 159 -4.58 -18.11 18.25
CA THR A 159 -5.42 -19.28 17.99
C THR A 159 -5.90 -19.32 16.54
N ALA A 160 -6.25 -20.49 16.04
CA ALA A 160 -6.83 -20.65 14.72
C ALA A 160 -8.12 -19.81 14.55
N THR A 161 -8.90 -19.65 15.61
CA THR A 161 -10.14 -18.86 15.60
C THR A 161 -9.84 -17.37 15.42
N GLU A 162 -8.83 -16.85 16.10
CA GLU A 162 -8.40 -15.44 15.96
C GLU A 162 -7.83 -15.18 14.56
N TYR A 163 -7.00 -16.07 14.05
CA TYR A 163 -6.47 -15.97 12.68
C TYR A 163 -7.58 -15.96 11.64
N LEU A 164 -8.53 -16.90 11.72
CA LEU A 164 -9.67 -16.96 10.79
C LEU A 164 -10.59 -15.74 10.90
N ALA A 165 -10.76 -15.20 12.11
CA ALA A 165 -11.48 -13.94 12.29
C ALA A 165 -10.78 -12.77 11.60
N ALA A 166 -9.46 -12.64 11.75
CA ALA A 166 -8.66 -11.60 11.09
C ALA A 166 -8.75 -11.70 9.55
N ILE A 167 -8.66 -12.90 8.98
CA ILE A 167 -8.83 -13.14 7.53
C ILE A 167 -10.24 -12.75 7.05
N ARG A 168 -11.26 -13.12 7.79
CA ARG A 168 -12.64 -12.74 7.47
C ARG A 168 -12.82 -11.22 7.50
N ASP A 169 -12.30 -10.56 8.53
CA ASP A 169 -12.48 -9.13 8.72
C ASP A 169 -11.66 -8.33 7.69
N ALA A 170 -10.49 -8.83 7.26
CA ALA A 170 -9.73 -8.27 6.13
C ALA A 170 -10.59 -8.19 4.85
N ARG A 171 -11.37 -9.23 4.54
CA ARG A 171 -12.29 -9.23 3.40
C ARG A 171 -13.40 -8.20 3.57
N ARG A 172 -13.98 -8.09 4.77
CA ARG A 172 -15.02 -7.09 5.06
C ARG A 172 -14.50 -5.66 4.92
N TYR A 173 -13.25 -5.41 5.33
CA TYR A 173 -12.61 -4.11 5.09
C TYR A 173 -12.41 -3.84 3.60
N ALA A 174 -11.96 -4.85 2.84
CA ALA A 174 -11.81 -4.72 1.39
C ALA A 174 -13.15 -4.41 0.71
N ASP A 175 -14.22 -5.12 1.04
CA ASP A 175 -15.56 -4.89 0.49
C ASP A 175 -16.07 -3.47 0.82
N GLY A 176 -15.87 -3.02 2.07
CA GLY A 176 -16.24 -1.66 2.47
C GLY A 176 -15.45 -0.58 1.73
N MET A 177 -14.15 -0.78 1.54
CA MET A 177 -13.30 0.15 0.78
C MET A 177 -13.64 0.16 -0.71
N ALA A 178 -14.03 -0.97 -1.29
CA ALA A 178 -14.39 -1.06 -2.71
C ALA A 178 -15.53 -0.11 -3.06
N SER A 179 -16.48 0.13 -2.14
CA SER A 179 -17.60 1.06 -2.34
C SER A 179 -17.16 2.51 -2.60
N ILE A 180 -15.99 2.93 -2.12
CA ILE A 180 -15.44 4.27 -2.39
C ILE A 180 -15.16 4.42 -3.89
N PHE A 181 -14.57 3.40 -4.52
CA PHE A 181 -14.23 3.43 -5.94
C PHE A 181 -15.44 3.24 -6.86
N GLU A 182 -16.51 2.66 -6.35
CA GLU A 182 -17.77 2.49 -7.10
C GLU A 182 -18.64 3.75 -7.08
N GLN A 183 -18.57 4.54 -6.00
CA GLN A 183 -19.57 5.58 -5.74
C GLN A 183 -18.97 6.98 -5.56
N LEU A 184 -17.72 7.10 -5.17
CA LEU A 184 -17.19 8.38 -4.71
C LEU A 184 -16.01 8.92 -5.51
N ALA A 185 -15.03 8.09 -5.86
CA ALA A 185 -13.77 8.58 -6.43
C ALA A 185 -13.04 7.54 -7.27
N ASP A 186 -12.21 8.02 -8.19
CA ASP A 186 -11.34 7.19 -9.03
C ASP A 186 -10.11 6.68 -8.27
N ALA A 187 -9.63 7.47 -7.31
CA ALA A 187 -8.56 7.11 -6.41
C ALA A 187 -8.77 7.71 -5.01
N VAL A 188 -8.27 6.99 -4.01
CA VAL A 188 -8.10 7.51 -2.66
C VAL A 188 -6.75 8.21 -2.58
N ILE A 189 -6.71 9.36 -1.88
CA ILE A 189 -5.48 10.00 -1.43
C ILE A 189 -5.38 9.89 0.09
N THR A 190 -4.19 9.54 0.58
CA THR A 190 -3.87 9.47 2.01
C THR A 190 -2.36 9.62 2.20
N LEU A 191 -1.87 9.58 3.43
CA LEU A 191 -0.42 9.63 3.70
C LEU A 191 0.24 8.28 3.39
N SER A 192 1.49 8.32 2.89
CA SER A 192 2.33 7.12 2.72
C SER A 192 3.06 6.74 4.01
N ALA A 193 3.33 7.72 4.87
CA ALA A 193 4.04 7.59 6.14
C ALA A 193 3.52 8.62 7.15
N ARG A 194 4.02 8.60 8.38
CA ARG A 194 3.61 9.57 9.41
C ARG A 194 3.97 11.01 9.07
N GLY A 195 5.04 11.20 8.35
CA GLY A 195 5.61 12.47 7.95
C GLY A 195 6.93 12.23 7.22
N VAL A 196 7.98 12.99 7.56
CA VAL A 196 9.31 12.84 6.98
C VAL A 196 10.06 11.62 7.55
N ALA A 197 11.19 11.26 6.91
CA ALA A 197 12.04 10.17 7.37
C ALA A 197 12.53 10.41 8.81
N PRO A 198 12.58 9.37 9.66
CA PRO A 198 13.18 9.47 10.98
C PRO A 198 14.64 9.88 10.89
N LEU A 199 15.11 10.68 11.85
CA LEU A 199 16.51 11.05 11.94
C LEU A 199 17.38 9.83 12.30
N GLY A 200 18.49 9.64 11.59
CA GLY A 200 19.43 8.54 11.82
C GLY A 200 19.08 7.28 11.04
N ILE A 201 19.73 6.17 11.38
CA ILE A 201 19.62 4.87 10.67
C ILE A 201 19.04 3.76 11.54
N GLU A 202 18.72 4.05 12.79
CA GLU A 202 18.28 3.06 13.78
C GLU A 202 16.82 2.63 13.58
N ALA A 203 16.03 3.42 12.85
CA ALA A 203 14.62 3.15 12.59
C ALA A 203 14.25 3.44 11.13
N THR A 204 13.39 2.59 10.57
CA THR A 204 12.86 2.73 9.19
C THR A 204 11.50 3.45 9.14
N GLY A 205 11.02 3.92 10.29
CA GLY A 205 9.70 4.53 10.43
C GLY A 205 8.58 3.53 10.79
N ASP A 206 7.36 4.06 10.90
CA ASP A 206 6.16 3.29 11.26
C ASP A 206 5.32 3.05 9.98
N PRO A 207 5.07 1.79 9.56
CA PRO A 207 4.30 1.47 8.36
C PRO A 207 2.79 1.65 8.52
N VAL A 208 2.35 2.33 9.55
CA VAL A 208 0.94 2.44 9.96
C VAL A 208 0.00 2.86 8.83
N PHE A 209 0.42 3.72 7.91
CA PHE A 209 -0.38 4.18 6.78
C PHE A 209 -0.39 3.22 5.58
N CYS A 210 0.49 2.21 5.56
CA CYS A 210 0.50 1.16 4.53
C CYS A 210 -0.32 -0.07 4.93
N THR A 211 -0.60 -0.23 6.23
CA THR A 211 -1.19 -1.44 6.82
C THR A 211 -2.53 -1.82 6.19
N LEU A 212 -3.46 -0.88 6.09
CA LEU A 212 -4.81 -1.18 5.57
C LEU A 212 -4.78 -1.66 4.12
N TRP A 213 -3.96 -1.03 3.29
CA TRP A 213 -3.84 -1.35 1.86
C TRP A 213 -3.11 -2.66 1.60
N THR A 214 -2.20 -3.04 2.50
CA THR A 214 -1.56 -4.35 2.50
C THR A 214 -2.54 -5.43 2.91
N LEU A 215 -3.28 -5.22 4.01
CA LEU A 215 -4.28 -6.16 4.52
C LEU A 215 -5.39 -6.44 3.51
N THR A 216 -5.86 -5.41 2.82
CA THR A 216 -6.95 -5.51 1.84
C THR A 216 -6.48 -5.91 0.44
N GLY A 217 -5.16 -5.91 0.19
CA GLY A 217 -4.56 -6.25 -1.10
C GLY A 217 -4.77 -5.21 -2.20
N PHE A 218 -5.20 -3.99 -1.86
CA PHE A 218 -5.46 -2.93 -2.83
C PHE A 218 -4.14 -2.37 -3.39
N PRO A 219 -4.09 -2.00 -4.68
CA PRO A 219 -2.92 -1.35 -5.25
C PRO A 219 -2.73 0.04 -4.64
N SER A 220 -1.50 0.37 -4.28
CA SER A 220 -1.15 1.68 -3.76
C SER A 220 0.13 2.20 -4.42
N LEU A 221 0.15 3.49 -4.72
CA LEU A 221 1.24 4.18 -5.39
C LEU A 221 1.62 5.42 -4.58
N ASN A 222 2.91 5.51 -4.20
CA ASN A 222 3.46 6.71 -3.59
C ASN A 222 3.86 7.72 -4.66
N VAL A 223 3.38 8.96 -4.51
CA VAL A 223 3.79 10.11 -5.32
C VAL A 223 4.49 11.11 -4.41
N PRO A 224 5.74 11.52 -4.70
CA PRO A 224 6.50 12.44 -3.85
C PRO A 224 6.11 13.90 -4.11
N LEU A 225 4.91 14.30 -3.69
CA LEU A 225 4.34 15.62 -4.00
C LEU A 225 4.56 16.68 -2.92
N LEU A 226 4.77 16.26 -1.68
CA LEU A 226 4.81 17.18 -0.55
C LEU A 226 6.19 17.21 0.10
N ALA A 227 6.47 18.29 0.82
CA ALA A 227 7.66 18.44 1.64
C ALA A 227 7.32 19.18 2.93
N ASN A 228 8.10 18.97 3.98
CA ASN A 228 8.03 19.79 5.19
C ASN A 228 8.78 21.12 5.00
N ALA A 229 8.78 21.95 6.02
CA ALA A 229 9.43 23.26 6.00
C ALA A 229 10.95 23.21 5.76
N ASP A 230 11.60 22.07 6.07
CA ASP A 230 13.03 21.84 5.84
C ASP A 230 13.32 21.25 4.44
N GLY A 231 12.31 21.09 3.59
CA GLY A 231 12.42 20.50 2.26
C GLY A 231 12.54 18.98 2.24
N LEU A 232 12.28 18.29 3.36
CA LEU A 232 12.28 16.83 3.39
C LEU A 232 10.98 16.28 2.79
N PRO A 233 11.06 15.24 1.93
CA PRO A 233 9.91 14.76 1.19
C PRO A 233 8.86 14.07 2.08
N ILE A 234 7.59 14.32 1.77
CA ILE A 234 6.42 13.65 2.31
C ILE A 234 5.66 13.02 1.15
N GLY A 235 5.46 11.71 1.19
CA GLY A 235 4.76 10.99 0.12
C GLY A 235 3.24 11.05 0.26
N VAL A 236 2.56 11.33 -0.85
CA VAL A 236 1.12 11.13 -1.00
C VAL A 236 0.88 9.72 -1.51
N GLN A 237 0.04 8.97 -0.81
CA GLN A 237 -0.36 7.63 -1.23
C GLN A 237 -1.65 7.70 -2.03
N LEU A 238 -1.59 7.32 -3.30
CA LEU A 238 -2.75 7.05 -4.12
C LEU A 238 -3.12 5.58 -3.97
N VAL A 239 -4.39 5.28 -3.72
CA VAL A 239 -4.89 3.90 -3.68
C VAL A 239 -5.94 3.75 -4.76
N GLY A 240 -5.86 2.65 -5.51
CA GLY A 240 -6.79 2.33 -6.59
C GLY A 240 -7.69 1.14 -6.26
N ALA A 241 -8.71 0.94 -7.07
CA ALA A 241 -9.55 -0.25 -6.98
C ALA A 241 -8.74 -1.53 -7.28
N PRO A 242 -9.05 -2.67 -6.62
CA PRO A 242 -8.36 -3.93 -6.85
C PRO A 242 -8.40 -4.36 -8.32
N GLY A 243 -7.26 -4.74 -8.87
CA GLY A 243 -7.12 -5.16 -10.27
C GLY A 243 -7.29 -4.03 -11.28
N ARG A 244 -7.21 -2.76 -10.85
CA ARG A 244 -7.24 -1.58 -11.72
C ARG A 244 -5.93 -0.80 -11.68
N ASP A 245 -4.82 -1.51 -11.59
CA ASP A 245 -3.47 -0.97 -11.46
C ASP A 245 -3.09 -0.05 -12.63
N GLU A 246 -3.49 -0.39 -13.86
CA GLU A 246 -3.29 0.48 -15.03
C GLU A 246 -4.00 1.82 -14.87
N ARG A 247 -5.25 1.80 -14.36
CA ARG A 247 -6.00 3.03 -14.09
C ARG A 247 -5.33 3.86 -12.99
N LEU A 248 -4.80 3.23 -11.95
CA LEU A 248 -4.09 3.91 -10.88
C LEU A 248 -2.84 4.65 -11.41
N LEU A 249 -2.04 4.01 -12.27
CA LEU A 249 -0.89 4.66 -12.92
C LEU A 249 -1.31 5.85 -13.77
N ARG A 250 -2.35 5.70 -14.59
CA ARG A 250 -2.88 6.80 -15.41
C ARG A 250 -3.37 7.97 -14.55
N THR A 251 -4.07 7.67 -13.45
CA THR A 251 -4.54 8.68 -12.48
C THR A 251 -3.37 9.39 -11.81
N ALA A 252 -2.34 8.64 -11.40
CA ALA A 252 -1.14 9.20 -10.78
C ALA A 252 -0.38 10.14 -11.75
N ARG A 253 -0.25 9.74 -13.02
CA ARG A 253 0.37 10.58 -14.04
C ARG A 253 -0.41 11.87 -14.26
N ALA A 254 -1.74 11.76 -14.44
CA ALA A 254 -2.60 12.93 -14.62
C ALA A 254 -2.53 13.90 -13.44
N LEU A 255 -2.45 13.39 -12.21
CA LEU A 255 -2.26 14.20 -11.01
C LEU A 255 -0.93 14.97 -11.04
N VAL A 256 0.17 14.30 -11.37
CA VAL A 256 1.50 14.93 -11.47
C VAL A 256 1.53 16.01 -12.54
N GLU A 257 0.95 15.75 -13.72
CA GLU A 257 0.86 16.71 -14.81
C GLU A 257 0.00 17.93 -14.42
N GLN A 258 -1.16 17.72 -13.80
CA GLN A 258 -2.05 18.78 -13.33
C GLN A 258 -1.36 19.74 -12.34
N LEU A 259 -0.60 19.19 -11.39
CA LEU A 259 0.08 20.01 -10.38
C LEU A 259 1.29 20.76 -10.97
N ALA A 260 2.01 20.15 -11.93
CA ALA A 260 3.12 20.81 -12.61
C ALA A 260 2.67 21.96 -13.55
N GLU A 261 1.42 21.95 -14.01
CA GLU A 261 0.84 23.05 -14.81
C GLU A 261 0.35 24.22 -13.94
N ALA A 262 0.14 23.99 -12.65
CA ALA A 262 -0.35 24.99 -11.69
C ALA A 262 0.77 25.81 -11.03
N GLU A 263 2.03 25.35 -11.10
CA GLU A 263 3.23 26.05 -10.64
C GLU A 263 3.75 27.05 -11.71
#